data_d5e5c616c70c33c7d97607fb3baa46c5
#
_entry.id   d5e5c616c70c33c7d97607fb3baa46c5
#
_cell.length_a   1.000
_cell.length_b   1.000
_cell.length_c   1.000
_cell.angle_alpha   90.00
_cell.angle_beta   90.00
_cell.angle_gamma   90.00
#
_symmetry.space_group_name_H-M   'P 1'
#
loop_
_entity.id
_entity.type
_entity.pdbx_description
1 polymer ?
#
loop_
_entity_poly.entity_id
_entity_poly.type
_entity_poly.pdbx_seq_one_letter_code
_entity_poly.pdbx_strand_id
1 'polypeptide(L)'
;MTDAAWVGLQNYVQAFTADSGFLHALWFTALFSGVSIITVNVLAFALALLLTRGLRGTNFFRGVFFMPNLIGGIVLGYIWNLLINGVLAWAGVDITYQPAYGFWGLVALTNWQLIGYMMVVYIAALQNVPDDLLEAAAIDGASRTLSLIHISEPT
;
A
#
# COMPACT_ATOMS: atom_id res chain seq x y z
N MET A 1 7.85 -24.60 37.39
CA MET A 1 7.02 -23.41 37.19
C MET A 1 7.90 -22.24 37.56
N THR A 2 8.32 -21.41 36.61
CA THR A 2 9.10 -20.22 36.90
C THR A 2 8.17 -19.18 37.52
N ASP A 3 8.49 -18.73 38.74
CA ASP A 3 7.72 -17.72 39.45
C ASP A 3 7.74 -16.43 38.59
N ALA A 4 6.56 -16.05 38.14
CA ALA A 4 6.40 -14.81 37.37
C ALA A 4 6.57 -13.60 38.33
N ALA A 5 7.65 -12.85 38.18
CA ALA A 5 7.88 -11.63 38.95
C ALA A 5 7.40 -10.41 38.16
N TRP A 6 6.76 -9.47 38.85
CA TRP A 6 6.37 -8.20 38.25
C TRP A 6 7.60 -7.33 38.02
N VAL A 7 7.92 -7.06 36.74
CA VAL A 7 9.12 -6.30 36.34
C VAL A 7 8.81 -4.87 35.86
N GLY A 8 7.55 -4.45 35.95
CA GLY A 8 7.14 -3.10 35.53
C GLY A 8 7.49 -2.79 34.08
N LEU A 9 8.16 -1.69 33.80
CA LEU A 9 8.57 -1.23 32.47
C LEU A 9 9.95 -1.74 32.03
N GLN A 10 10.60 -2.60 32.83
CA GLN A 10 11.97 -3.04 32.58
C GLN A 10 12.13 -3.75 31.22
N ASN A 11 11.15 -4.52 30.79
CA ASN A 11 11.16 -5.17 29.47
C ASN A 11 11.14 -4.17 28.32
N TYR A 12 10.41 -3.09 28.46
CA TYR A 12 10.39 -2.01 27.44
C TYR A 12 11.73 -1.30 27.39
N VAL A 13 12.28 -0.92 28.54
CA VAL A 13 13.61 -0.31 28.60
C VAL A 13 14.66 -1.22 27.97
N GLN A 14 14.62 -2.52 28.28
CA GLN A 14 15.53 -3.51 27.72
C GLN A 14 15.39 -3.62 26.18
N ALA A 15 14.16 -3.65 25.65
CA ALA A 15 13.92 -3.69 24.21
C ALA A 15 14.55 -2.48 23.47
N PHE A 16 14.47 -1.27 24.07
CA PHE A 16 15.02 -0.07 23.44
C PHE A 16 16.51 0.15 23.66
N THR A 17 17.11 -0.42 24.72
CA THR A 17 18.50 -0.13 25.09
C THR A 17 19.46 -1.30 24.86
N ALA A 18 19.00 -2.54 25.01
CA ALA A 18 19.85 -3.72 24.96
C ALA A 18 19.66 -4.57 23.70
N ASP A 19 18.50 -4.45 23.03
CA ASP A 19 18.19 -5.26 21.83
C ASP A 19 18.31 -4.40 20.56
N SER A 20 19.46 -4.49 19.90
CA SER A 20 19.68 -3.84 18.60
C SER A 20 18.76 -4.40 17.50
N GLY A 21 18.29 -5.65 17.63
CA GLY A 21 17.35 -6.27 16.69
C GLY A 21 15.97 -5.61 16.73
N PHE A 22 15.49 -5.23 17.92
CA PHE A 22 14.22 -4.53 18.07
C PHE A 22 14.22 -3.17 17.38
N LEU A 23 15.25 -2.35 17.60
CA LEU A 23 15.37 -1.03 16.96
C LEU A 23 15.49 -1.15 15.44
N HIS A 24 16.24 -2.15 14.95
CA HIS A 24 16.37 -2.42 13.52
C HIS A 24 15.03 -2.83 12.90
N ALA A 25 14.29 -3.73 13.55
CA ALA A 25 12.96 -4.15 13.11
C ALA A 25 11.96 -2.99 13.12
N LEU A 26 12.00 -2.14 14.13
CA LEU A 26 11.15 -0.95 14.24
C LEU A 26 11.42 0.01 13.08
N TRP A 27 12.69 0.32 12.81
CA TRP A 27 13.09 1.19 11.71
C TRP A 27 12.71 0.62 10.35
N PHE A 28 12.98 -0.68 10.15
CA PHE A 28 12.58 -1.37 8.92
C PHE A 28 11.07 -1.29 8.69
N THR A 29 10.27 -1.56 9.74
CA THR A 29 8.81 -1.52 9.66
C THR A 29 8.31 -0.10 9.38
N ALA A 30 8.88 0.92 10.04
CA ALA A 30 8.50 2.31 9.82
C ALA A 30 8.79 2.75 8.37
N LEU A 31 9.97 2.42 7.86
CA LEU A 31 10.37 2.74 6.50
C LEU A 31 9.52 1.98 5.47
N PHE A 32 9.31 0.69 5.67
CA PHE A 32 8.44 -0.14 4.83
C PHE A 32 7.01 0.40 4.79
N SER A 33 6.44 0.72 5.96
CA SER A 33 5.09 1.27 6.06
C SER A 33 4.98 2.63 5.35
N GLY A 34 5.94 3.53 5.57
CA GLY A 34 5.97 4.84 4.93
C GLY A 34 6.02 4.74 3.40
N VAL A 35 6.94 3.93 2.87
CA VAL A 35 7.07 3.71 1.42
C VAL A 35 5.80 3.06 0.86
N SER A 36 5.27 2.02 1.52
CA SER A 36 4.09 1.30 1.06
C SER A 36 2.83 2.18 1.08
N ILE A 37 2.63 2.98 2.12
CA ILE A 37 1.50 3.92 2.18
C ILE A 37 1.55 4.89 1.01
N ILE A 38 2.69 5.50 0.75
CA ILE A 38 2.82 6.47 -0.35
C ILE A 38 2.59 5.79 -1.69
N THR A 39 3.28 4.69 -1.96
CA THR A 39 3.23 4.03 -3.27
C THR A 39 1.86 3.42 -3.57
N VAL A 40 1.23 2.75 -2.60
CA VAL A 40 -0.11 2.18 -2.75
C VAL A 40 -1.13 3.29 -3.04
N ASN A 41 -1.13 4.38 -2.26
CA ASN A 41 -2.11 5.45 -2.44
C ASN A 41 -1.91 6.20 -3.77
N VAL A 42 -0.68 6.52 -4.15
CA VAL A 42 -0.40 7.21 -5.42
C VAL A 42 -0.83 6.35 -6.60
N LEU A 43 -0.47 5.06 -6.61
CA LEU A 43 -0.82 4.16 -7.72
C LEU A 43 -2.32 3.85 -7.76
N ALA A 44 -2.94 3.60 -6.61
CA ALA A 44 -4.38 3.34 -6.52
C ALA A 44 -5.21 4.54 -6.97
N PHE A 45 -4.82 5.76 -6.55
CA PHE A 45 -5.49 6.98 -6.96
C PHE A 45 -5.33 7.26 -8.45
N ALA A 46 -4.12 7.06 -9.01
CA ALA A 46 -3.88 7.18 -10.44
C ALA A 46 -4.74 6.21 -11.26
N LEU A 47 -4.85 4.94 -10.81
CA LEU A 47 -5.73 3.94 -11.43
C LEU A 47 -7.21 4.33 -11.29
N ALA A 48 -7.64 4.83 -10.14
CA ALA A 48 -9.01 5.29 -9.93
C ALA A 48 -9.38 6.42 -10.90
N LEU A 49 -8.52 7.44 -11.02
CA LEU A 49 -8.71 8.52 -12.00
C LEU A 49 -8.77 8.01 -13.44
N LEU A 50 -7.94 7.04 -13.78
CA LEU A 50 -7.93 6.47 -15.13
C LEU A 50 -9.24 5.70 -15.41
N LEU A 51 -9.70 4.90 -14.46
CA LEU A 51 -10.89 4.06 -14.61
C LEU A 51 -12.21 4.84 -14.47
N THR A 52 -12.22 6.04 -13.89
CA THR A 52 -13.39 6.93 -13.84
C THR A 52 -13.61 7.71 -15.14
N ARG A 53 -12.63 7.74 -16.06
CA ARG A 53 -12.75 8.45 -17.35
C ARG A 53 -13.60 7.73 -18.41
N GLY A 54 -14.38 6.73 -18.05
CA GLY A 54 -15.31 6.04 -18.98
C GLY A 54 -14.63 5.10 -19.98
N LEU A 55 -13.51 4.51 -19.61
CA LEU A 55 -12.81 3.52 -20.44
C LEU A 55 -13.69 2.29 -20.67
N ARG A 56 -13.64 1.73 -21.89
CA ARG A 56 -14.30 0.45 -22.21
C ARG A 56 -13.65 -0.68 -21.40
N GLY A 57 -14.47 -1.46 -20.69
CA GLY A 57 -13.99 -2.58 -19.87
C GLY A 57 -13.58 -2.22 -18.43
N THR A 58 -13.95 -1.04 -17.90
CA THR A 58 -13.63 -0.62 -16.54
C THR A 58 -13.95 -1.66 -15.47
N ASN A 59 -15.10 -2.35 -15.58
CA ASN A 59 -15.50 -3.38 -14.62
C ASN A 59 -14.58 -4.60 -14.65
N PHE A 60 -14.09 -4.97 -15.82
CA PHE A 60 -13.11 -6.05 -15.95
C PHE A 60 -11.78 -5.67 -15.26
N PHE A 61 -11.27 -4.48 -15.49
CA PHE A 61 -10.04 -4.01 -14.84
C PHE A 61 -10.20 -3.89 -13.33
N ARG A 62 -11.34 -3.40 -12.84
CA ARG A 62 -11.63 -3.38 -11.39
C ARG A 62 -11.54 -4.79 -10.79
N GLY A 63 -12.13 -5.79 -11.44
CA GLY A 63 -12.07 -7.18 -10.98
C GLY A 63 -10.64 -7.73 -10.97
N VAL A 64 -9.88 -7.53 -12.05
CA VAL A 64 -8.50 -8.01 -12.17
C VAL A 64 -7.58 -7.39 -11.12
N PHE A 65 -7.66 -6.09 -10.90
CA PHE A 65 -6.84 -5.41 -9.87
C PHE A 65 -7.27 -5.74 -8.44
N PHE A 66 -8.55 -6.05 -8.21
CA PHE A 66 -9.05 -6.42 -6.89
C PHE A 66 -8.73 -7.87 -6.51
N MET A 67 -8.58 -8.75 -7.50
CA MET A 67 -8.37 -10.20 -7.29
C MET A 67 -7.19 -10.54 -6.36
N PRO A 68 -6.02 -9.88 -6.44
CA PRO A 68 -4.89 -10.19 -5.57
C PRO A 68 -5.19 -10.03 -4.07
N ASN A 69 -6.07 -9.10 -3.73
CA ASN A 69 -6.47 -8.85 -2.34
C ASN A 69 -7.25 -10.02 -1.72
N LEU A 70 -7.84 -10.88 -2.52
CA LEU A 70 -8.60 -12.05 -2.08
C LEU A 70 -7.72 -13.27 -1.79
N ILE A 71 -6.45 -13.22 -2.18
CA ILE A 71 -5.51 -14.32 -1.97
C ILE A 71 -4.97 -14.27 -0.54
N GLY A 72 -5.03 -15.38 0.17
CA GLY A 72 -4.51 -15.46 1.54
C GLY A 72 -3.01 -15.16 1.62
N GLY A 73 -2.61 -14.35 2.61
CA GLY A 73 -1.25 -13.80 2.71
C GLY A 73 -0.14 -14.86 2.77
N ILE A 74 -0.37 -16.02 3.38
CA ILE A 74 0.62 -17.11 3.45
C ILE A 74 0.91 -17.67 2.05
N VAL A 75 -0.16 -17.96 1.28
CA VAL A 75 -0.05 -18.48 -0.08
C VAL A 75 0.62 -17.45 -0.99
N LEU A 76 0.20 -16.20 -0.85
CA LEU A 76 0.75 -15.08 -1.59
C LEU A 76 2.26 -14.91 -1.33
N GLY A 77 2.66 -14.92 -0.06
CA GLY A 77 4.07 -14.81 0.34
C GLY A 77 4.93 -15.92 -0.23
N TYR A 78 4.43 -17.16 -0.22
CA TYR A 78 5.14 -18.29 -0.81
C TYR A 78 5.31 -18.16 -2.33
N ILE A 79 4.23 -17.83 -3.05
CA ILE A 79 4.27 -17.65 -4.50
C ILE A 79 5.22 -16.51 -4.89
N TRP A 80 5.16 -15.38 -4.19
CA TRP A 80 6.03 -14.24 -4.47
C TRP A 80 7.50 -14.52 -4.14
N ASN A 81 7.76 -15.28 -3.07
CA ASN A 81 9.13 -15.72 -2.77
C ASN A 81 9.72 -16.53 -3.92
N LEU A 82 8.95 -17.50 -4.46
CA LEU A 82 9.36 -18.29 -5.61
C LEU A 82 9.56 -17.44 -6.87
N LEU A 83 8.65 -16.50 -7.14
CA LEU A 83 8.72 -15.64 -8.32
C LEU A 83 9.95 -14.70 -8.25
N ILE A 84 10.16 -14.05 -7.12
CA ILE A 84 11.27 -13.12 -6.95
C ILE A 84 12.59 -13.86 -7.00
N ASN A 85 12.74 -14.98 -6.30
CA ASN A 85 13.95 -15.79 -6.38
C ASN A 85 14.18 -16.37 -7.77
N GLY A 86 13.12 -16.76 -8.48
CA GLY A 86 13.21 -17.21 -9.86
C GLY A 86 13.75 -16.14 -10.82
N VAL A 87 13.31 -14.89 -10.63
CA VAL A 87 13.82 -13.74 -11.42
C VAL A 87 15.26 -13.39 -11.01
N LEU A 88 15.55 -13.36 -9.71
CA LEU A 88 16.88 -13.00 -9.20
C LEU A 88 17.94 -14.09 -9.42
N ALA A 89 17.53 -15.35 -9.55
CA ALA A 89 18.44 -16.46 -9.90
C ALA A 89 19.20 -16.20 -11.22
N TRP A 90 18.59 -15.46 -12.14
CA TRP A 90 19.21 -15.01 -13.39
C TRP A 90 20.42 -14.10 -13.12
N ALA A 91 20.37 -13.32 -12.04
CA ALA A 91 21.45 -12.44 -11.62
C ALA A 91 22.38 -13.08 -10.59
N GLY A 92 22.19 -14.36 -10.23
CA GLY A 92 22.94 -15.05 -9.19
C GLY A 92 22.68 -14.52 -7.78
N VAL A 93 21.54 -13.89 -7.56
CA VAL A 93 21.16 -13.24 -6.30
C VAL A 93 20.01 -14.00 -5.65
N ASP A 94 20.06 -14.19 -4.34
CA ASP A 94 18.98 -14.73 -3.52
C ASP A 94 18.44 -13.62 -2.60
N ILE A 95 17.12 -13.46 -2.58
CA ILE A 95 16.41 -12.46 -1.76
C ILE A 95 16.72 -12.62 -0.26
N THR A 96 17.00 -13.84 0.18
CA THR A 96 17.28 -14.17 1.58
C THR A 96 18.57 -13.55 2.09
N TYR A 97 19.55 -13.37 1.19
CA TYR A 97 20.89 -12.89 1.55
C TYR A 97 21.11 -11.39 1.28
N GLN A 98 20.17 -10.74 0.60
CA GLN A 98 20.28 -9.31 0.29
C GLN A 98 19.06 -8.53 0.78
N PRO A 99 19.15 -7.83 1.92
CA PRO A 99 18.03 -7.11 2.56
C PRO A 99 17.33 -6.10 1.64
N ALA A 100 18.07 -5.46 0.74
CA ALA A 100 17.52 -4.49 -0.20
C ALA A 100 16.52 -5.12 -1.17
N TYR A 101 16.82 -6.29 -1.73
CA TYR A 101 15.88 -7.00 -2.61
C TYR A 101 14.67 -7.53 -1.83
N GLY A 102 14.86 -7.98 -0.58
CA GLY A 102 13.78 -8.37 0.32
C GLY A 102 12.83 -7.21 0.59
N PHE A 103 13.37 -6.04 0.88
CA PHE A 103 12.58 -4.83 1.12
C PHE A 103 11.72 -4.45 -0.10
N TRP A 104 12.33 -4.32 -1.28
CA TRP A 104 11.61 -3.95 -2.49
C TRP A 104 10.65 -5.06 -2.97
N GLY A 105 10.99 -6.32 -2.72
CA GLY A 105 10.11 -7.45 -2.97
C GLY A 105 8.84 -7.37 -2.13
N LEU A 106 8.96 -7.06 -0.84
CA LEU A 106 7.80 -6.83 0.06
C LEU A 106 6.98 -5.62 -0.37
N VAL A 107 7.62 -4.52 -0.75
CA VAL A 107 6.92 -3.34 -1.27
C VAL A 107 6.15 -3.67 -2.54
N ALA A 108 6.75 -4.40 -3.49
CA ALA A 108 6.09 -4.80 -4.72
C ALA A 108 4.89 -5.72 -4.47
N LEU A 109 5.04 -6.72 -3.59
CA LEU A 109 3.98 -7.63 -3.18
C LEU A 109 2.82 -6.86 -2.54
N THR A 110 3.12 -5.97 -1.58
CA THR A 110 2.11 -5.19 -0.86
C THR A 110 1.37 -4.25 -1.81
N ASN A 111 2.08 -3.60 -2.72
CA ASN A 111 1.47 -2.76 -3.75
C ASN A 111 0.52 -3.59 -4.64
N TRP A 112 0.99 -4.69 -5.18
CA TRP A 112 0.17 -5.56 -6.04
C TRP A 112 -1.09 -6.06 -5.32
N GLN A 113 -0.99 -6.36 -4.02
CA GLN A 113 -2.12 -6.84 -3.22
C GLN A 113 -3.12 -5.72 -2.90
N LEU A 114 -2.64 -4.53 -2.49
CA LEU A 114 -3.50 -3.49 -1.92
C LEU A 114 -3.96 -2.42 -2.90
N ILE A 115 -3.27 -2.23 -4.02
CA ILE A 115 -3.64 -1.20 -5.02
C ILE A 115 -5.09 -1.36 -5.48
N GLY A 116 -5.53 -2.58 -5.76
CA GLY A 116 -6.89 -2.83 -6.25
C GLY A 116 -7.96 -2.49 -5.21
N TYR A 117 -7.72 -2.81 -3.95
CA TYR A 117 -8.62 -2.45 -2.86
C TYR A 117 -8.74 -0.93 -2.69
N MET A 118 -7.61 -0.25 -2.57
CA MET A 118 -7.59 1.21 -2.42
C MET A 118 -8.13 1.92 -3.66
N MET A 119 -7.89 1.40 -4.85
CA MET A 119 -8.46 1.91 -6.09
C MET A 119 -10.01 1.90 -6.06
N VAL A 120 -10.63 0.82 -5.58
CA VAL A 120 -12.10 0.75 -5.47
C VAL A 120 -12.62 1.77 -4.48
N VAL A 121 -11.92 1.97 -3.35
CA VAL A 121 -12.27 3.01 -2.36
C VAL A 121 -12.21 4.41 -2.99
N TYR A 122 -11.14 4.72 -3.72
CA TYR A 122 -11.00 6.00 -4.42
C TYR A 122 -12.04 6.19 -5.53
N ILE A 123 -12.37 5.14 -6.28
CA ILE A 123 -13.45 5.21 -7.29
C ILE A 123 -14.78 5.56 -6.63
N ALA A 124 -15.11 4.90 -5.50
CA ALA A 124 -16.33 5.18 -4.78
C ALA A 124 -16.37 6.63 -4.28
N ALA A 125 -15.27 7.15 -3.74
CA ALA A 125 -15.16 8.53 -3.31
C ALA A 125 -15.35 9.51 -4.48
N LEU A 126 -14.67 9.28 -5.61
CA LEU A 126 -14.78 10.12 -6.80
C LEU A 126 -16.18 10.12 -7.43
N GLN A 127 -16.90 9.00 -7.36
CA GLN A 127 -18.26 8.88 -7.90
C GLN A 127 -19.34 9.47 -6.98
N ASN A 128 -19.02 9.71 -5.71
CA ASN A 128 -19.95 10.35 -4.78
C ASN A 128 -19.96 11.88 -4.86
N VAL A 129 -19.10 12.48 -5.67
CA VAL A 129 -19.09 13.93 -5.90
C VAL A 129 -20.29 14.30 -6.77
N PRO A 130 -21.23 15.17 -6.30
CA PRO A 130 -22.36 15.62 -7.09
C PRO A 130 -21.91 16.42 -8.31
N ASP A 131 -22.55 16.19 -9.45
CA ASP A 131 -22.26 16.90 -10.69
C ASP A 131 -22.47 18.42 -10.56
N ASP A 132 -23.44 18.85 -9.76
CA ASP A 132 -23.74 20.25 -9.45
C ASP A 132 -22.52 21.00 -8.88
N LEU A 133 -21.70 20.35 -8.08
CA LEU A 133 -20.47 20.95 -7.54
C LEU A 133 -19.38 21.10 -8.62
N LEU A 134 -19.34 20.14 -9.54
CA LEU A 134 -18.40 20.20 -10.66
C LEU A 134 -18.78 21.31 -11.65
N GLU A 135 -20.08 21.51 -11.89
CA GLU A 135 -20.60 22.60 -12.72
C GLU A 135 -20.36 23.98 -12.06
N ALA A 136 -20.63 24.11 -10.76
CA ALA A 136 -20.36 25.34 -10.03
C ALA A 136 -18.85 25.70 -10.07
N ALA A 137 -17.97 24.75 -9.83
CA ALA A 137 -16.54 24.96 -9.91
C ALA A 137 -16.07 25.35 -11.35
N ALA A 138 -16.72 24.80 -12.38
CA ALA A 138 -16.43 25.17 -13.76
C ALA A 138 -16.88 26.58 -14.10
N ILE A 139 -18.02 27.04 -13.56
CA ILE A 139 -18.53 28.41 -13.72
C ILE A 139 -17.59 29.42 -13.03
N ASP A 140 -17.07 29.06 -11.85
CA ASP A 140 -16.10 29.85 -11.09
C ASP A 140 -14.68 29.86 -11.71
N GLY A 141 -14.49 29.19 -12.85
CA GLY A 141 -13.22 29.13 -13.57
C GLY A 141 -12.14 28.27 -12.91
N ALA A 142 -12.52 27.39 -11.98
CA ALA A 142 -11.59 26.47 -11.35
C ALA A 142 -11.04 25.46 -12.36
N SER A 143 -9.72 25.23 -12.32
CA SER A 143 -9.11 24.16 -13.09
C SER A 143 -9.56 22.79 -12.52
N ARG A 144 -9.61 21.74 -13.36
CA ARG A 144 -9.98 20.38 -12.94
C ARG A 144 -9.17 19.87 -11.74
N THR A 145 -7.92 20.30 -11.61
CA THR A 145 -7.06 19.94 -10.48
C THR A 145 -7.48 20.68 -9.21
N LEU A 146 -7.85 21.94 -9.30
CA LEU A 146 -8.34 22.74 -8.18
C LEU A 146 -9.69 22.22 -7.68
N SER A 147 -10.59 21.85 -8.57
CA SER A 147 -11.89 21.25 -8.21
C SER A 147 -11.69 19.92 -7.46
N LEU A 148 -10.76 19.07 -7.88
CA LEU A 148 -10.45 17.82 -7.20
C LEU A 148 -9.90 18.03 -5.79
N ILE A 149 -9.06 19.04 -5.57
CA ILE A 149 -8.46 19.34 -4.26
C ILE A 149 -9.52 19.87 -3.30
N HIS A 150 -10.32 20.83 -3.69
CA HIS A 150 -11.36 21.43 -2.82
C HIS A 150 -12.53 20.49 -2.52
N ILE A 151 -12.88 19.59 -3.42
CA ILE A 151 -13.94 18.59 -3.19
C ILE A 151 -13.48 17.49 -2.23
N SER A 152 -12.18 17.24 -2.13
CA SER A 152 -11.62 16.24 -1.20
C SER A 152 -11.29 16.79 0.19
N GLU A 153 -11.42 18.10 0.43
CA GLU A 153 -11.25 18.67 1.77
C GLU A 153 -12.50 18.41 2.62
N PRO A 154 -12.38 17.78 3.80
CA PRO A 154 -13.49 17.64 4.73
C PRO A 154 -13.85 19.02 5.28
N THR A 155 -15.09 19.45 5.04
CA THR A 155 -15.69 20.62 5.69
C THR A 155 -15.96 20.35 7.16
#